data_1c9167318f1c4bdc8812385604ec6c38
#
_entry.id   1c9167318f1c4bdc8812385604ec6c38
#
_cell.length_a   1.000
_cell.length_b   1.000
_cell.length_c   1.000
_cell.angle_alpha   90.00
_cell.angle_beta   90.00
_cell.angle_gamma   90.00
#
_symmetry.space_group_name_H-M   'P 1'
#
loop_
_entity.id
_entity.type
_entity.pdbx_description
1 polymer ?
#
loop_
_entity_poly.entity_id
_entity_poly.type
_entity_poly.pdbx_seq_one_letter_code
_entity_poly.pdbx_strand_id
1 'polypeptide(L)'
;MKRLTILLITILLIGCKTSATKNEDITIELTNEEQLNKLYQERIKPLFSSYKDISIPNDFRIDKEDNSINAGAADGYIEVSQGLVEYDKEYIKVYVLSHEIGHIVTLNQAQKFELGSQIPSGIETNDYKKAEYLADLIAIHLMLTKEKTLGEEIKQNLEVVQSLLGPELFTHPSAVDRVELMNLYIEKSFNEDPNIAFEEIFEKIWNMD
;
A
#
# COMPACT_ATOMS: atom_id res chain seq x y z
N MET A 1 -64.23 71.27 18.80
CA MET A 1 -63.47 70.16 19.44
C MET A 1 -63.72 68.91 18.62
N LYS A 2 -62.72 68.52 17.84
CA LYS A 2 -62.81 67.30 16.97
C LYS A 2 -62.18 66.15 17.76
N ARG A 3 -62.95 65.10 18.01
CA ARG A 3 -62.49 63.87 18.65
C ARG A 3 -61.81 63.01 17.60
N LEU A 4 -60.54 62.68 17.84
CA LEU A 4 -59.72 61.80 17.01
C LEU A 4 -59.90 60.37 17.54
N THR A 5 -60.55 59.55 16.79
CA THR A 5 -60.72 58.10 17.09
C THR A 5 -59.51 57.34 16.56
N ILE A 6 -58.70 56.81 17.49
CA ILE A 6 -57.54 55.96 17.13
C ILE A 6 -58.06 54.55 16.98
N LEU A 7 -57.96 54.00 15.75
CA LEU A 7 -58.22 52.59 15.42
C LEU A 7 -57.00 51.77 15.67
N LEU A 8 -57.03 50.88 16.69
CA LEU A 8 -55.95 49.97 17.01
C LEU A 8 -56.06 48.70 16.13
N ILE A 9 -55.18 48.55 15.14
CA ILE A 9 -55.10 47.35 14.32
C ILE A 9 -54.15 46.34 14.98
N THR A 10 -54.73 45.27 15.54
CA THR A 10 -53.97 44.15 16.10
C THR A 10 -53.60 43.22 14.96
N ILE A 11 -52.29 43.18 14.57
CA ILE A 11 -51.78 42.27 13.61
C ILE A 11 -51.45 40.94 14.33
N LEU A 12 -52.26 39.91 14.06
CA LEU A 12 -51.93 38.52 14.46
C LEU A 12 -50.82 37.97 13.55
N LEU A 13 -49.62 37.90 14.06
CA LEU A 13 -48.55 37.17 13.41
C LEU A 13 -48.76 35.66 13.63
N ILE A 14 -49.28 34.99 12.63
CA ILE A 14 -49.29 33.52 12.56
C ILE A 14 -47.87 33.09 12.23
N GLY A 15 -47.13 32.68 13.25
CA GLY A 15 -45.80 32.09 13.10
C GLY A 15 -45.90 30.72 12.46
N CYS A 16 -45.60 30.61 11.16
CA CYS A 16 -45.32 29.34 10.53
C CYS A 16 -44.03 28.76 11.14
N LYS A 17 -44.17 27.72 11.98
CA LYS A 17 -43.03 26.88 12.36
C LYS A 17 -42.63 26.08 11.15
N THR A 18 -41.65 26.55 10.39
CA THR A 18 -40.91 25.72 9.45
C THR A 18 -40.11 24.69 10.25
N SER A 19 -40.58 23.45 10.22
CA SER A 19 -39.82 22.30 10.71
C SER A 19 -38.64 22.13 9.78
N ALA A 20 -37.46 22.61 10.22
CA ALA A 20 -36.20 22.28 9.52
C ALA A 20 -35.98 20.80 9.72
N THR A 21 -36.24 20.03 8.69
CA THR A 21 -35.74 18.65 8.55
C THR A 21 -34.23 18.75 8.57
N LYS A 22 -33.61 18.34 9.69
CA LYS A 22 -32.19 18.02 9.72
C LYS A 22 -31.97 16.91 8.72
N ASN A 23 -31.39 17.22 7.57
CA ASN A 23 -30.73 16.22 6.77
C ASN A 23 -29.55 15.72 7.63
N GLU A 24 -29.72 14.61 8.31
CA GLU A 24 -28.59 13.84 8.80
C GLU A 24 -27.89 13.32 7.55
N ASP A 25 -26.71 13.88 7.26
CA ASP A 25 -25.78 13.29 6.28
C ASP A 25 -25.46 11.90 6.81
N ILE A 26 -26.10 10.90 6.23
CA ILE A 26 -25.78 9.50 6.48
C ILE A 26 -24.41 9.28 5.83
N THR A 27 -23.36 9.43 6.62
CA THR A 27 -22.02 9.01 6.22
C THR A 27 -22.04 7.48 6.17
N ILE A 28 -22.15 6.92 4.98
CA ILE A 28 -22.04 5.48 4.78
C ILE A 28 -20.56 5.14 5.05
N GLU A 29 -20.32 4.44 6.14
CA GLU A 29 -18.98 3.93 6.46
C GLU A 29 -18.66 2.76 5.53
N LEU A 30 -17.50 2.84 4.85
CA LEU A 30 -17.05 1.79 3.95
C LEU A 30 -16.69 0.53 4.74
N THR A 31 -17.02 -0.62 4.20
CA THR A 31 -16.53 -1.92 4.73
C THR A 31 -15.01 -2.02 4.59
N ASN A 32 -14.37 -2.92 5.34
CA ASN A 32 -12.93 -3.14 5.25
C ASN A 32 -12.49 -3.54 3.83
N GLU A 33 -13.31 -4.30 3.11
CA GLU A 33 -13.05 -4.69 1.71
C GLU A 33 -13.10 -3.46 0.78
N GLU A 34 -14.10 -2.60 0.95
CA GLU A 34 -14.22 -1.35 0.16
C GLU A 34 -13.08 -0.38 0.49
N GLN A 35 -12.66 -0.29 1.76
CA GLN A 35 -11.52 0.51 2.17
C GLN A 35 -10.21 -0.01 1.57
N LEU A 36 -9.98 -1.34 1.59
CA LEU A 36 -8.80 -1.94 0.98
C LEU A 36 -8.79 -1.76 -0.54
N ASN A 37 -9.94 -1.92 -1.20
CA ASN A 37 -10.04 -1.68 -2.64
C ASN A 37 -9.75 -0.21 -2.97
N LYS A 38 -10.30 0.73 -2.22
CA LYS A 38 -10.00 2.16 -2.38
C LYS A 38 -8.50 2.43 -2.21
N LEU A 39 -7.88 1.89 -1.17
CA LEU A 39 -6.45 1.99 -0.91
C LEU A 39 -5.63 1.46 -2.10
N TYR A 40 -6.02 0.30 -2.62
CA TYR A 40 -5.38 -0.33 -3.78
C TYR A 40 -5.44 0.57 -5.02
N GLN A 41 -6.63 1.07 -5.36
CA GLN A 41 -6.83 1.89 -6.57
C GLN A 41 -6.22 3.28 -6.46
N GLU A 42 -6.37 3.95 -5.31
CA GLU A 42 -6.02 5.36 -5.16
C GLU A 42 -4.57 5.59 -4.71
N ARG A 43 -3.96 4.60 -4.03
CA ARG A 43 -2.61 4.76 -3.47
C ARG A 43 -1.61 3.71 -3.97
N ILE A 44 -1.95 2.42 -3.96
CA ILE A 44 -0.98 1.36 -4.28
C ILE A 44 -0.68 1.31 -5.78
N LYS A 45 -1.69 1.14 -6.64
CA LYS A 45 -1.47 1.11 -8.10
C LYS A 45 -0.73 2.33 -8.64
N PRO A 46 -1.02 3.57 -8.20
CA PRO A 46 -0.29 4.75 -8.65
C PRO A 46 1.21 4.73 -8.33
N LEU A 47 1.67 4.01 -7.29
CA LEU A 47 3.10 3.83 -7.02
C LEU A 47 3.84 3.26 -8.24
N PHE A 48 3.17 2.36 -8.96
CA PHE A 48 3.72 1.62 -10.10
C PHE A 48 3.49 2.29 -11.45
N SER A 49 3.06 3.55 -11.49
CA SER A 49 2.74 4.29 -12.74
C SER A 49 3.91 4.42 -13.73
N SER A 50 5.15 4.20 -13.27
CA SER A 50 6.34 4.18 -14.13
C SER A 50 6.56 2.87 -14.90
N TYR A 51 5.81 1.80 -14.57
CA TYR A 51 5.88 0.48 -15.22
C TYR A 51 4.80 0.34 -16.29
N LYS A 52 4.85 1.21 -17.31
CA LYS A 52 3.76 1.38 -18.30
C LYS A 52 3.54 0.15 -19.20
N ASP A 53 4.57 -0.67 -19.38
CA ASP A 53 4.54 -1.84 -20.26
C ASP A 53 4.11 -3.12 -19.53
N ILE A 54 3.81 -3.01 -18.22
CA ILE A 54 3.39 -4.12 -17.39
C ILE A 54 1.91 -3.97 -17.00
N SER A 55 1.15 -5.04 -17.21
CA SER A 55 -0.24 -5.10 -16.77
C SER A 55 -0.32 -5.40 -15.27
N ILE A 56 -0.52 -4.36 -14.46
CA ILE A 56 -0.82 -4.53 -13.04
C ILE A 56 -2.30 -4.90 -12.90
N PRO A 57 -2.65 -5.94 -12.12
CA PRO A 57 -4.03 -6.35 -11.92
C PRO A 57 -4.95 -5.18 -11.52
N ASN A 58 -6.16 -5.16 -12.08
CA ASN A 58 -7.11 -4.08 -11.78
C ASN A 58 -7.70 -4.19 -10.38
N ASP A 59 -7.82 -5.40 -9.88
CA ASP A 59 -8.41 -5.75 -8.59
C ASP A 59 -7.65 -6.93 -7.96
N PHE A 60 -8.08 -7.32 -6.78
CA PHE A 60 -7.60 -8.50 -6.09
C PHE A 60 -8.77 -9.42 -5.72
N ARG A 61 -8.46 -10.69 -5.49
CA ARG A 61 -9.38 -11.67 -4.92
C ARG A 61 -9.17 -11.75 -3.41
N ILE A 62 -10.22 -12.12 -2.68
CA ILE A 62 -10.13 -12.29 -1.23
C ILE A 62 -10.33 -13.76 -0.90
N ASP A 63 -9.34 -14.37 -0.26
CA ASP A 63 -9.49 -15.66 0.41
C ASP A 63 -10.13 -15.43 1.77
N LYS A 64 -11.44 -15.74 1.86
CA LYS A 64 -12.26 -15.57 3.08
C LYS A 64 -11.92 -16.59 4.16
N GLU A 65 -11.23 -17.68 3.83
CA GLU A 65 -10.89 -18.76 4.76
C GLU A 65 -9.53 -18.52 5.44
N ASP A 66 -8.64 -17.71 4.81
CA ASP A 66 -7.34 -17.38 5.38
C ASP A 66 -7.43 -16.15 6.31
N ASN A 67 -7.23 -16.37 7.61
CA ASN A 67 -7.21 -15.34 8.64
C ASN A 67 -5.78 -14.86 8.98
N SER A 68 -4.75 -15.35 8.31
CA SER A 68 -3.38 -14.82 8.43
C SER A 68 -3.26 -13.46 7.74
N ILE A 69 -2.18 -12.71 8.02
CA ILE A 69 -1.88 -11.48 7.28
C ILE A 69 -1.02 -11.89 6.10
N ASN A 70 -1.64 -12.11 4.95
CA ASN A 70 -1.00 -12.69 3.79
C ASN A 70 -1.57 -12.14 2.48
N ALA A 71 -0.76 -12.18 1.42
CA ALA A 71 -1.19 -12.00 0.04
C ALA A 71 -0.30 -12.84 -0.88
N GLY A 72 -0.69 -12.96 -2.13
CA GLY A 72 0.08 -13.65 -3.16
C GLY A 72 -0.21 -13.06 -4.55
N ALA A 73 0.80 -13.00 -5.40
CA ALA A 73 0.64 -12.65 -6.81
C ALA A 73 0.74 -13.90 -7.68
N ALA A 74 -0.15 -14.00 -8.65
CA ALA A 74 -0.08 -14.98 -9.72
C ALA A 74 -0.37 -14.29 -11.07
N ASP A 75 -0.22 -15.04 -12.15
CA ASP A 75 -0.38 -14.51 -13.49
C ASP A 75 -1.78 -13.90 -13.70
N GLY A 76 -1.82 -12.57 -13.75
CA GLY A 76 -3.03 -11.79 -14.01
C GLY A 76 -3.91 -11.49 -12.80
N TYR A 77 -3.56 -11.87 -11.57
CA TYR A 77 -4.31 -11.49 -10.37
C TYR A 77 -3.44 -11.41 -9.11
N ILE A 78 -3.97 -10.71 -8.11
CA ILE A 78 -3.47 -10.71 -6.73
C ILE A 78 -4.55 -11.34 -5.86
N GLU A 79 -4.16 -12.15 -4.89
CA GLU A 79 -5.03 -12.70 -3.87
C GLU A 79 -4.60 -12.19 -2.50
N VAL A 80 -5.55 -11.81 -1.67
CA VAL A 80 -5.33 -11.31 -0.32
C VAL A 80 -6.14 -12.14 0.68
N SER A 81 -5.58 -12.37 1.85
CA SER A 81 -6.29 -13.05 2.93
C SER A 81 -7.32 -12.14 3.59
N GLN A 82 -8.35 -12.75 4.21
CA GLN A 82 -9.29 -12.02 5.06
C GLN A 82 -8.56 -11.32 6.22
N GLY A 83 -7.50 -11.93 6.77
CA GLY A 83 -6.70 -11.33 7.82
C GLY A 83 -6.02 -10.03 7.38
N LEU A 84 -5.53 -9.94 6.14
CA LEU A 84 -4.97 -8.68 5.61
C LEU A 84 -6.08 -7.64 5.40
N VAL A 85 -7.27 -8.03 4.93
CA VAL A 85 -8.42 -7.12 4.77
C VAL A 85 -8.79 -6.46 6.10
N GLU A 86 -8.79 -7.23 7.19
CA GLU A 86 -9.18 -6.78 8.53
C GLU A 86 -8.05 -6.11 9.33
N TYR A 87 -6.80 -6.22 8.88
CA TYR A 87 -5.65 -5.65 9.59
C TYR A 87 -5.77 -4.13 9.70
N ASP A 88 -5.43 -3.55 10.86
CA ASP A 88 -5.66 -2.14 11.16
C ASP A 88 -4.54 -1.18 10.68
N LYS A 89 -3.37 -1.71 10.29
CA LYS A 89 -2.22 -0.91 9.87
C LYS A 89 -2.20 -0.68 8.37
N GLU A 90 -2.53 0.53 7.94
CA GLU A 90 -2.55 0.90 6.53
C GLU A 90 -1.19 0.72 5.86
N TYR A 91 -0.09 1.12 6.52
CA TYR A 91 1.26 0.97 5.97
C TYR A 91 1.65 -0.50 5.69
N ILE A 92 1.14 -1.45 6.49
CA ILE A 92 1.34 -2.88 6.23
C ILE A 92 0.54 -3.33 5.00
N LYS A 93 -0.73 -2.93 4.88
CA LYS A 93 -1.54 -3.24 3.68
C LYS A 93 -0.87 -2.71 2.42
N VAL A 94 -0.35 -1.49 2.46
CA VAL A 94 0.37 -0.90 1.32
C VAL A 94 1.67 -1.65 1.04
N TYR A 95 2.45 -1.98 2.06
CA TYR A 95 3.68 -2.75 1.89
C TYR A 95 3.41 -4.13 1.27
N VAL A 96 2.51 -4.92 1.86
CA VAL A 96 2.21 -6.29 1.40
C VAL A 96 1.73 -6.27 -0.06
N LEU A 97 0.76 -5.42 -0.41
CA LEU A 97 0.26 -5.35 -1.78
C LEU A 97 1.29 -4.75 -2.76
N SER A 98 2.15 -3.84 -2.31
CA SER A 98 3.25 -3.33 -3.13
C SER A 98 4.33 -4.38 -3.34
N HIS A 99 4.58 -5.26 -2.36
CA HIS A 99 5.47 -6.41 -2.50
C HIS A 99 4.95 -7.37 -3.57
N GLU A 100 3.67 -7.71 -3.56
CA GLU A 100 3.07 -8.59 -4.58
C GLU A 100 3.17 -8.00 -5.99
N ILE A 101 2.92 -6.70 -6.13
CA ILE A 101 3.13 -6.03 -7.43
C ILE A 101 4.64 -5.98 -7.75
N GLY A 102 5.49 -5.87 -6.75
CA GLY A 102 6.95 -5.96 -6.85
C GLY A 102 7.39 -7.21 -7.62
N HIS A 103 6.83 -8.39 -7.29
CA HIS A 103 7.09 -9.63 -8.05
C HIS A 103 6.74 -9.48 -9.52
N ILE A 104 5.59 -8.88 -9.83
CA ILE A 104 5.11 -8.68 -11.21
C ILE A 104 6.06 -7.79 -12.03
N VAL A 105 6.65 -6.75 -11.41
CA VAL A 105 7.47 -5.76 -12.11
C VAL A 105 8.98 -6.01 -12.02
N THR A 106 9.44 -6.97 -11.23
CA THR A 106 10.87 -7.23 -10.96
C THR A 106 11.68 -7.40 -12.24
N LEU A 107 11.23 -8.22 -13.19
CA LEU A 107 11.98 -8.44 -14.44
C LEU A 107 12.00 -7.20 -15.34
N ASN A 108 10.93 -6.39 -15.33
CA ASN A 108 10.93 -5.13 -16.04
C ASN A 108 11.93 -4.13 -15.42
N GLN A 109 12.03 -4.12 -14.09
CA GLN A 109 13.02 -3.29 -13.40
C GLN A 109 14.45 -3.76 -13.70
N ALA A 110 14.70 -5.07 -13.70
CA ALA A 110 15.98 -5.65 -14.06
C ALA A 110 16.40 -5.27 -15.50
N GLN A 111 15.45 -5.28 -16.44
CA GLN A 111 15.71 -4.85 -17.82
C GLN A 111 16.09 -3.36 -17.91
N LYS A 112 15.46 -2.49 -17.09
CA LYS A 112 15.85 -1.07 -17.04
C LYS A 112 17.26 -0.83 -16.51
N PHE A 113 17.75 -1.74 -15.66
CA PHE A 113 19.12 -1.75 -15.15
C PHE A 113 20.08 -2.60 -16.00
N GLU A 114 19.65 -3.06 -17.17
CA GLU A 114 20.45 -3.87 -18.10
C GLU A 114 20.98 -5.20 -17.50
N LEU A 115 20.31 -5.74 -16.47
CA LEU A 115 20.76 -6.94 -15.75
C LEU A 115 20.35 -8.24 -16.43
N GLY A 116 19.16 -8.29 -17.07
CA GLY A 116 18.71 -9.49 -17.77
C GLY A 116 17.19 -9.71 -17.71
N SER A 117 16.77 -10.84 -18.27
CA SER A 117 15.35 -11.23 -18.38
C SER A 117 14.95 -12.39 -17.45
N GLN A 118 15.88 -12.89 -16.64
CA GLN A 118 15.65 -13.98 -15.70
C GLN A 118 16.54 -13.77 -14.47
N ILE A 119 15.99 -13.92 -13.28
CA ILE A 119 16.75 -13.84 -12.02
C ILE A 119 17.74 -15.00 -11.98
N PRO A 120 19.05 -14.74 -11.84
CA PRO A 120 20.03 -15.82 -11.79
C PRO A 120 19.98 -16.52 -10.43
N SER A 121 19.96 -17.86 -10.43
CA SER A 121 20.09 -18.64 -9.20
C SER A 121 21.54 -18.67 -8.76
N GLY A 122 21.81 -18.38 -7.49
CA GLY A 122 23.12 -18.57 -6.87
C GLY A 122 23.21 -19.89 -6.11
N ILE A 123 24.33 -20.13 -5.45
CA ILE A 123 24.58 -21.35 -4.66
C ILE A 123 23.88 -21.25 -3.30
N GLU A 124 24.03 -20.11 -2.61
CA GLU A 124 23.47 -19.88 -1.28
C GLU A 124 22.08 -19.19 -1.36
N THR A 125 21.93 -18.32 -2.36
CA THR A 125 20.69 -17.54 -2.56
C THR A 125 20.09 -17.90 -3.94
N ASN A 126 19.07 -18.76 -3.92
CA ASN A 126 18.40 -19.14 -5.17
C ASN A 126 17.53 -18.00 -5.74
N ASP A 127 17.04 -18.16 -6.97
CA ASP A 127 16.21 -17.19 -7.68
C ASP A 127 14.91 -16.86 -6.97
N TYR A 128 14.30 -17.80 -6.25
CA TYR A 128 13.08 -17.54 -5.44
C TYR A 128 13.37 -16.57 -4.30
N LYS A 129 14.45 -16.83 -3.52
CA LYS A 129 14.83 -15.93 -2.42
C LYS A 129 15.23 -14.55 -2.91
N LYS A 130 15.94 -14.47 -4.06
CA LYS A 130 16.26 -13.19 -4.69
C LYS A 130 15.00 -12.44 -5.13
N ALA A 131 13.99 -13.15 -5.67
CA ALA A 131 12.70 -12.53 -6.03
C ALA A 131 12.01 -11.87 -4.83
N GLU A 132 12.05 -12.51 -3.65
CA GLU A 132 11.53 -11.94 -2.41
C GLU A 132 12.25 -10.65 -2.01
N TYR A 133 13.58 -10.66 -1.98
CA TYR A 133 14.37 -9.48 -1.69
C TYR A 133 14.13 -8.33 -2.67
N LEU A 134 14.01 -8.63 -3.97
CA LEU A 134 13.76 -7.64 -5.01
C LEU A 134 12.36 -7.04 -4.89
N ALA A 135 11.35 -7.85 -4.59
CA ALA A 135 9.99 -7.38 -4.37
C ALA A 135 9.90 -6.48 -3.12
N ASP A 136 10.56 -6.85 -2.02
CA ASP A 136 10.69 -6.01 -0.82
C ASP A 136 11.35 -4.66 -1.13
N LEU A 137 12.46 -4.70 -1.85
CA LEU A 137 13.21 -3.50 -2.22
C LEU A 137 12.37 -2.55 -3.09
N ILE A 138 11.65 -3.08 -4.07
CA ILE A 138 10.74 -2.29 -4.92
C ILE A 138 9.63 -1.65 -4.07
N ALA A 139 8.99 -2.43 -3.20
CA ALA A 139 7.92 -1.93 -2.34
C ALA A 139 8.40 -0.78 -1.44
N ILE A 140 9.49 -0.99 -0.70
CA ILE A 140 10.05 0.02 0.21
C ILE A 140 10.52 1.26 -0.56
N HIS A 141 11.20 1.09 -1.71
CA HIS A 141 11.64 2.22 -2.54
C HIS A 141 10.46 3.10 -2.98
N LEU A 142 9.41 2.48 -3.49
CA LEU A 142 8.23 3.22 -3.95
C LEU A 142 7.47 3.89 -2.80
N MET A 143 7.35 3.24 -1.65
CA MET A 143 6.74 3.83 -0.46
C MET A 143 7.53 5.05 0.02
N LEU A 144 8.85 4.93 0.20
CA LEU A 144 9.69 6.03 0.69
C LEU A 144 9.75 7.21 -0.28
N THR A 145 9.71 6.97 -1.58
CA THR A 145 9.86 8.03 -2.59
C THR A 145 8.54 8.67 -3.01
N LYS A 146 7.43 7.92 -3.01
CA LYS A 146 6.13 8.39 -3.52
C LYS A 146 5.05 8.54 -2.45
N GLU A 147 5.11 7.75 -1.36
CA GLU A 147 4.15 7.77 -0.24
C GLU A 147 4.88 8.02 1.09
N LYS A 148 5.53 9.18 1.20
CA LYS A 148 6.47 9.51 2.29
C LYS A 148 5.93 9.21 3.70
N THR A 149 4.65 9.49 3.96
CA THR A 149 4.08 9.25 5.30
C THR A 149 4.08 7.77 5.63
N LEU A 150 3.59 6.90 4.73
CA LEU A 150 3.58 5.45 4.94
C LEU A 150 4.99 4.85 4.87
N GLY A 151 5.87 5.43 4.05
CA GLY A 151 7.29 5.09 4.01
C GLY A 151 7.98 5.36 5.34
N GLU A 152 7.72 6.48 6.00
CA GLU A 152 8.26 6.77 7.34
C GLU A 152 7.63 5.88 8.41
N GLU A 153 6.34 5.55 8.30
CA GLU A 153 5.70 4.62 9.24
C GLU A 153 6.32 3.23 9.14
N ILE A 154 6.50 2.67 7.95
CA ILE A 154 7.09 1.33 7.81
C ILE A 154 8.54 1.30 8.28
N LYS A 155 9.33 2.32 7.97
CA LYS A 155 10.70 2.46 8.45
C LYS A 155 10.78 2.44 9.99
N GLN A 156 9.86 3.14 10.66
CA GLN A 156 9.82 3.18 12.13
C GLN A 156 9.30 1.88 12.75
N ASN A 157 8.70 0.98 11.96
CA ASN A 157 8.04 -0.23 12.43
C ASN A 157 8.53 -1.49 11.68
N LEU A 158 9.80 -1.54 11.27
CA LEU A 158 10.37 -2.71 10.60
C LEU A 158 10.30 -3.99 11.45
N GLU A 159 10.31 -3.86 12.78
CA GLU A 159 10.08 -4.98 13.70
C GLU A 159 8.68 -5.60 13.55
N VAL A 160 7.66 -4.78 13.22
CA VAL A 160 6.32 -5.30 12.92
C VAL A 160 6.35 -6.08 11.60
N VAL A 161 7.01 -5.53 10.55
CA VAL A 161 7.23 -6.24 9.29
C VAL A 161 7.92 -7.57 9.55
N GLN A 162 9.03 -7.57 10.31
CA GLN A 162 9.77 -8.78 10.66
C GLN A 162 8.89 -9.84 11.35
N SER A 163 7.98 -9.41 12.22
CA SER A 163 7.08 -10.33 12.93
C SER A 163 6.01 -10.97 12.03
N LEU A 164 5.71 -10.36 10.89
CA LEU A 164 4.73 -10.85 9.90
C LEU A 164 5.39 -11.75 8.85
N LEU A 165 6.67 -11.53 8.57
CA LEU A 165 7.45 -12.38 7.66
C LEU A 165 7.75 -13.71 8.36
N GLY A 166 7.63 -14.81 7.60
CA GLY A 166 7.84 -16.15 8.14
C GLY A 166 9.30 -16.53 8.36
N PRO A 167 9.54 -17.76 8.84
CA PRO A 167 10.88 -18.32 8.95
C PRO A 167 11.49 -18.55 7.55
N GLU A 168 12.80 -18.80 7.52
CA GLU A 168 13.47 -19.21 6.29
C GLU A 168 12.87 -20.50 5.73
N LEU A 169 12.60 -20.48 4.42
CA LEU A 169 12.14 -21.61 3.62
C LEU A 169 13.01 -21.73 2.35
N PHE A 170 12.78 -22.77 1.56
CA PHE A 170 13.46 -22.90 0.27
C PHE A 170 13.19 -21.71 -0.67
N THR A 171 11.96 -21.22 -0.66
CA THR A 171 11.52 -20.11 -1.54
C THR A 171 11.59 -18.73 -0.87
N HIS A 172 11.69 -18.66 0.43
CA HIS A 172 11.67 -17.41 1.17
C HIS A 172 12.89 -17.26 2.07
N PRO A 173 13.58 -16.11 2.06
CA PRO A 173 14.61 -15.79 3.05
C PRO A 173 14.00 -15.65 4.45
N SER A 174 14.84 -15.68 5.48
CA SER A 174 14.37 -15.41 6.83
C SER A 174 13.85 -13.98 6.96
N ALA A 175 12.90 -13.78 7.89
CA ALA A 175 12.40 -12.44 8.23
C ALA A 175 13.53 -11.47 8.62
N VAL A 176 14.57 -11.97 9.31
CA VAL A 176 15.72 -11.18 9.73
C VAL A 176 16.49 -10.68 8.51
N ASP A 177 16.85 -11.57 7.58
CA ASP A 177 17.63 -11.22 6.39
C ASP A 177 16.86 -10.24 5.49
N ARG A 178 15.55 -10.44 5.35
CA ARG A 178 14.68 -9.51 4.57
C ARG A 178 14.69 -8.12 5.17
N VAL A 179 14.50 -8.00 6.49
CA VAL A 179 14.48 -6.70 7.17
C VAL A 179 15.86 -6.04 7.21
N GLU A 180 16.95 -6.81 7.36
CA GLU A 180 18.32 -6.28 7.27
C GLU A 180 18.58 -5.65 5.90
N LEU A 181 18.09 -6.27 4.82
CA LEU A 181 18.26 -5.73 3.48
C LEU A 181 17.41 -4.47 3.25
N MET A 182 16.16 -4.45 3.76
CA MET A 182 15.33 -3.24 3.75
C MET A 182 16.02 -2.09 4.50
N ASN A 183 16.56 -2.35 5.68
CA ASN A 183 17.31 -1.38 6.47
C ASN A 183 18.53 -0.85 5.71
N LEU A 184 19.31 -1.73 5.09
CA LEU A 184 20.46 -1.34 4.28
C LEU A 184 20.07 -0.34 3.19
N TYR A 185 18.98 -0.61 2.48
CA TYR A 185 18.45 0.32 1.47
C TYR A 185 17.99 1.64 2.10
N ILE A 186 17.22 1.58 3.18
CA ILE A 186 16.71 2.76 3.87
C ILE A 186 17.86 3.67 4.31
N GLU A 187 18.87 3.14 5.01
CA GLU A 187 20.03 3.89 5.44
C GLU A 187 20.80 4.52 4.28
N LYS A 188 21.00 3.75 3.20
CA LYS A 188 21.69 4.22 2.02
C LYS A 188 20.93 5.36 1.33
N SER A 189 19.62 5.24 1.19
CA SER A 189 18.75 6.25 0.56
C SER A 189 18.67 7.58 1.32
N PHE A 190 19.11 7.64 2.59
CA PHE A 190 19.26 8.90 3.33
C PHE A 190 20.57 9.62 3.07
N ASN A 191 21.60 8.89 2.67
CA ASN A 191 22.94 9.41 2.49
C ASN A 191 23.25 9.77 1.02
N GLU A 192 22.41 9.30 0.08
CA GLU A 192 22.57 9.54 -1.35
C GLU A 192 21.21 9.63 -2.06
N ASP A 193 21.22 9.80 -3.39
CA ASP A 193 19.99 9.79 -4.18
C ASP A 193 19.26 8.43 -4.03
N PRO A 194 17.99 8.40 -3.64
CA PRO A 194 17.26 7.14 -3.44
C PRO A 194 17.19 6.24 -4.68
N ASN A 195 17.27 6.80 -5.90
CA ASN A 195 17.26 6.00 -7.12
C ASN A 195 18.62 5.33 -7.34
N ILE A 196 19.72 6.01 -7.00
CA ILE A 196 21.06 5.42 -7.04
C ILE A 196 21.16 4.29 -6.00
N ALA A 197 20.73 4.56 -4.77
CA ALA A 197 20.69 3.55 -3.72
C ALA A 197 19.86 2.33 -4.13
N PHE A 198 18.71 2.55 -4.79
CA PHE A 198 17.84 1.51 -5.28
C PHE A 198 18.52 0.64 -6.34
N GLU A 199 19.14 1.25 -7.35
CA GLU A 199 19.85 0.54 -8.41
C GLU A 199 20.98 -0.31 -7.85
N GLU A 200 21.86 0.26 -7.02
CA GLU A 200 23.00 -0.45 -6.43
C GLU A 200 22.58 -1.64 -5.54
N ILE A 201 21.53 -1.48 -4.73
CA ILE A 201 21.03 -2.60 -3.90
C ILE A 201 20.32 -3.64 -4.76
N PHE A 202 19.59 -3.22 -5.81
CA PHE A 202 18.96 -4.14 -6.75
C PHE A 202 20.00 -5.01 -7.47
N GLU A 203 21.07 -4.39 -7.99
CA GLU A 203 22.19 -5.11 -8.60
C GLU A 203 22.89 -6.05 -7.62
N LYS A 204 23.10 -5.60 -6.39
CA LYS A 204 23.67 -6.43 -5.33
C LYS A 204 22.83 -7.69 -5.08
N ILE A 205 21.51 -7.57 -4.97
CA ILE A 205 20.61 -8.71 -4.79
C ILE A 205 20.63 -9.62 -6.02
N TRP A 206 20.55 -9.03 -7.19
CA TRP A 206 20.57 -9.77 -8.47
C TRP A 206 21.81 -10.68 -8.59
N ASN A 207 22.96 -10.16 -8.18
CA ASN A 207 24.26 -10.83 -8.26
C ASN A 207 24.66 -11.60 -6.98
N MET A 208 23.77 -11.78 -6.00
CA MET A 208 24.02 -12.64 -4.84
C MET A 208 24.36 -14.07 -5.30
N ASP A 209 25.30 -14.71 -4.60
CA ASP A 209 25.65 -16.13 -4.87
C ASP A 209 24.69 -17.07 -4.12
#